data_673fd25215b623838d5a9cd0939e05ab
#
_entry.id   673fd25215b623838d5a9cd0939e05ab
#
_cell.length_a   1.000
_cell.length_b   1.000
_cell.length_c   1.000
_cell.angle_alpha   90.00
_cell.angle_beta   90.00
_cell.angle_gamma   90.00
#
_symmetry.space_group_name_H-M   'P 1'
#
loop_
_entity.id
_entity.type
_entity.pdbx_description
1 polymer ?
#
loop_
_entity_poly.entity_id
_entity_poly.type
_entity_poly.pdbx_seq_one_letter_code
_entity_poly.pdbx_strand_id
1 'polypeptide(L)'
;CDDLNTPHALAERAVLAGGWMAAASGGRDDALNALAAAWLFAAILSVGIGLVQWTGAINLGIYGADLPPGARPFANVGQPNNFCTLSFLGLCGLLWLFERQRVRGAAFWLAAGFLLWGMAMSQSRTGWLQIGLLVLWGLALHARAGLRIARAQLLGLGALFAAQVLLWPVACRALLLPLGRAVGEEMQAGVRLPYWRAMLDAIAREPLWGYGWQQVGAAQQRVALAHPVLGTYFDHSHNLLLDLLLWNGIPLGGLIALALGWWFVAHIRACRDARAAWLLAAVGGVMTHAMLEYPL
;
A
#
# COMPACT_ATOMS: atom_id res chain seq x y z
N CYS A 1 15.44 23.26 -4.76
CA CYS A 1 15.49 23.41 -3.27
C CYS A 1 14.27 22.68 -2.76
N ASP A 2 14.50 21.43 -2.41
CA ASP A 2 13.45 20.56 -1.89
C ASP A 2 13.01 21.12 -0.53
N ASP A 3 11.72 21.33 -0.41
CA ASP A 3 11.11 21.92 0.78
C ASP A 3 11.10 20.84 1.89
N LEU A 4 12.21 20.78 2.63
CA LEU A 4 12.47 19.80 3.70
C LEU A 4 11.45 19.86 4.86
N ASN A 5 10.49 20.77 4.78
CA ASN A 5 9.44 20.99 5.77
C ASN A 5 8.04 20.60 5.28
N THR A 6 7.93 19.88 4.17
CA THR A 6 6.63 19.32 3.77
C THR A 6 6.13 18.33 4.83
N PRO A 7 4.82 18.28 5.09
CA PRO A 7 4.24 17.31 6.04
C PRO A 7 4.66 15.86 5.76
N HIS A 8 4.93 15.54 4.49
CA HIS A 8 5.42 14.24 4.03
C HIS A 8 6.85 13.97 4.53
N ALA A 9 7.78 14.92 4.35
CA ALA A 9 9.16 14.81 4.81
C ALA A 9 9.26 14.76 6.35
N LEU A 10 8.35 15.42 7.05
CA LEU A 10 8.26 15.36 8.51
C LEU A 10 7.75 14.01 9.00
N ALA A 11 6.76 13.41 8.31
CA ALA A 11 6.26 12.08 8.64
C ALA A 11 7.33 11.00 8.40
N GLU A 12 8.06 11.04 7.29
CA GLU A 12 9.18 10.14 7.02
C GLU A 12 10.28 10.24 8.08
N ARG A 13 10.64 11.47 8.45
CA ARG A 13 11.64 11.72 9.50
C ARG A 13 11.18 11.22 10.87
N ALA A 14 9.90 11.37 11.21
CA ALA A 14 9.34 10.85 12.45
C ALA A 14 9.38 9.32 12.48
N VAL A 15 9.07 8.65 11.38
CA VAL A 15 9.15 7.18 11.24
C VAL A 15 10.61 6.70 11.33
N LEU A 16 11.54 7.38 10.64
CA LEU A 16 12.95 7.07 10.69
C LEU A 16 13.55 7.34 12.08
N ALA A 17 13.23 8.47 12.70
CA ALA A 17 13.69 8.82 14.03
C ALA A 17 13.13 7.84 15.09
N GLY A 18 11.87 7.43 14.98
CA GLY A 18 11.26 6.41 15.83
C GLY A 18 11.96 5.06 15.69
N GLY A 19 12.28 4.65 14.45
CA GLY A 19 13.05 3.45 14.15
C GLY A 19 14.49 3.49 14.73
N TRP A 20 15.18 4.63 14.61
CA TRP A 20 16.52 4.84 15.17
C TRP A 20 16.53 4.83 16.69
N MET A 21 15.58 5.51 17.35
CA MET A 21 15.47 5.52 18.80
C MET A 21 15.16 4.12 19.36
N ALA A 22 14.28 3.36 18.68
CA ALA A 22 13.97 2.00 19.07
C ALA A 22 15.15 1.03 18.86
N ALA A 23 15.94 1.22 17.79
CA ALA A 23 17.16 0.43 17.55
C ALA A 23 18.28 0.74 18.57
N ALA A 24 18.34 1.97 19.08
CA ALA A 24 19.35 2.42 20.04
C ALA A 24 19.02 2.02 21.49
N SER A 25 17.77 1.76 21.85
CA SER A 25 17.29 1.66 23.23
C SER A 25 17.00 0.26 23.75
N GLY A 26 17.08 -0.80 22.93
CA GLY A 26 16.64 -2.10 23.43
C GLY A 26 16.73 -3.24 22.45
N GLY A 27 16.23 -4.39 22.84
CA GLY A 27 16.23 -5.59 22.02
C GLY A 27 15.39 -5.45 20.74
N ARG A 28 15.61 -6.38 19.81
CA ARG A 28 14.91 -6.44 18.50
C ARG A 28 13.38 -6.36 18.61
N ASP A 29 12.80 -6.83 19.72
CA ASP A 29 11.36 -6.81 19.95
C ASP A 29 10.84 -5.40 20.28
N ASP A 30 11.64 -4.57 20.98
CA ASP A 30 11.24 -3.21 21.33
C ASP A 30 11.24 -2.29 20.11
N ALA A 31 12.23 -2.46 19.21
CA ALA A 31 12.27 -1.77 17.94
C ALA A 31 11.02 -2.09 17.09
N LEU A 32 10.64 -3.36 17.04
CA LEU A 32 9.47 -3.79 16.28
C LEU A 32 8.16 -3.34 16.94
N ASN A 33 8.08 -3.33 18.27
CA ASN A 33 6.93 -2.78 18.98
C ASN A 33 6.73 -1.29 18.66
N ALA A 34 7.83 -0.51 18.63
CA ALA A 34 7.81 0.90 18.29
C ALA A 34 7.40 1.13 16.83
N LEU A 35 7.95 0.35 15.90
CA LEU A 35 7.57 0.40 14.47
C LEU A 35 6.09 0.07 14.28
N ALA A 36 5.61 -1.01 14.89
CA ALA A 36 4.22 -1.42 14.81
C ALA A 36 3.26 -0.37 15.39
N ALA A 37 3.63 0.24 16.52
CA ALA A 37 2.88 1.34 17.12
C ALA A 37 2.89 2.59 16.23
N ALA A 38 4.01 2.92 15.60
CA ALA A 38 4.12 4.04 14.66
C ALA A 38 3.24 3.82 13.42
N TRP A 39 3.28 2.63 12.81
CA TRP A 39 2.39 2.29 11.69
C TRP A 39 0.91 2.38 12.08
N LEU A 40 0.56 1.81 13.23
CA LEU A 40 -0.81 1.84 13.73
C LEU A 40 -1.28 3.28 13.96
N PHE A 41 -0.47 4.09 14.64
CA PHE A 41 -0.78 5.49 14.92
C PHE A 41 -0.92 6.32 13.64
N ALA A 42 0.04 6.23 12.73
CA ALA A 42 0.01 6.93 11.45
C ALA A 42 -1.21 6.55 10.62
N ALA A 43 -1.55 5.26 10.58
CA ALA A 43 -2.71 4.77 9.85
C ALA A 43 -4.03 5.25 10.49
N ILE A 44 -4.17 5.17 11.82
CA ILE A 44 -5.37 5.68 12.52
C ILE A 44 -5.55 7.18 12.26
N LEU A 45 -4.48 7.96 12.37
CA LEU A 45 -4.52 9.40 12.10
C LEU A 45 -4.92 9.67 10.64
N SER A 46 -4.33 8.95 9.69
CA SER A 46 -4.66 9.09 8.27
C SER A 46 -6.11 8.70 7.97
N VAL A 47 -6.64 7.63 8.59
CA VAL A 47 -8.06 7.27 8.43
C VAL A 47 -8.97 8.37 9.00
N GLY A 48 -8.61 8.96 10.13
CA GLY A 48 -9.32 10.12 10.69
C GLY A 48 -9.34 11.33 9.75
N ILE A 49 -8.17 11.68 9.17
CA ILE A 49 -8.07 12.74 8.16
C ILE A 49 -8.89 12.40 6.92
N GLY A 50 -8.82 11.16 6.44
CA GLY A 50 -9.62 10.70 5.31
C GLY A 50 -11.13 10.81 5.55
N LEU A 51 -11.60 10.53 6.78
CA LEU A 51 -13.00 10.73 7.16
C LEU A 51 -13.41 12.21 7.14
N VAL A 52 -12.57 13.09 7.68
CA VAL A 52 -12.81 14.55 7.64
C VAL A 52 -12.84 15.03 6.19
N GLN A 53 -11.89 14.58 5.38
CA GLN A 53 -11.81 14.90 3.96
C GLN A 53 -13.05 14.41 3.19
N TRP A 54 -13.52 13.19 3.45
CA TRP A 54 -14.70 12.63 2.80
C TRP A 54 -16.00 13.31 3.20
N THR A 55 -16.17 13.61 4.49
CA THR A 55 -17.39 14.24 5.01
C THR A 55 -17.44 15.74 4.75
N GLY A 56 -16.29 16.38 4.52
CA GLY A 56 -16.18 17.84 4.46
C GLY A 56 -16.58 18.54 5.76
N ALA A 57 -16.64 17.78 6.89
CA ALA A 57 -17.18 18.27 8.16
C ALA A 57 -16.32 19.39 8.77
N ILE A 58 -15.03 19.41 8.48
CA ILE A 58 -14.07 20.38 9.00
C ILE A 58 -13.14 20.78 7.85
N ASN A 59 -12.98 22.09 7.63
CA ASN A 59 -11.95 22.60 6.74
C ASN A 59 -10.60 22.57 7.49
N LEU A 60 -9.68 21.73 7.02
CA LEU A 60 -8.34 21.60 7.60
C LEU A 60 -7.39 22.73 7.17
N GLY A 61 -7.81 23.61 6.25
CA GLY A 61 -7.00 24.68 5.72
C GLY A 61 -5.69 24.17 5.12
N ILE A 62 -4.57 24.78 5.54
CA ILE A 62 -3.23 24.39 5.05
C ILE A 62 -2.75 23.01 5.57
N TYR A 63 -3.44 22.41 6.53
CA TYR A 63 -3.07 21.12 7.12
C TYR A 63 -3.74 19.90 6.46
N GLY A 64 -4.60 20.13 5.49
CA GLY A 64 -5.27 19.06 4.76
C GLY A 64 -5.53 19.45 3.31
N ALA A 65 -5.31 18.49 2.40
CA ALA A 65 -5.68 18.70 1.02
C ALA A 65 -7.19 18.53 0.85
N ASP A 66 -7.82 19.45 0.13
CA ASP A 66 -9.23 19.36 -0.22
C ASP A 66 -9.45 18.14 -1.15
N LEU A 67 -10.57 17.45 -0.94
CA LEU A 67 -10.97 16.36 -1.81
C LEU A 67 -11.65 16.94 -3.06
N PRO A 68 -11.06 16.77 -4.26
CA PRO A 68 -11.73 17.21 -5.47
C PRO A 68 -13.10 16.52 -5.62
N PRO A 69 -14.10 17.19 -6.20
CA PRO A 69 -15.42 16.61 -6.42
C PRO A 69 -15.33 15.28 -7.18
N GLY A 70 -15.93 14.22 -6.64
CA GLY A 70 -15.88 12.88 -7.22
C GLY A 70 -14.58 12.11 -7.02
N ALA A 71 -13.58 12.68 -6.34
CA ALA A 71 -12.33 11.96 -6.02
C ALA A 71 -12.53 11.00 -4.84
N ARG A 72 -11.66 10.00 -4.78
CA ARG A 72 -11.58 9.06 -3.65
C ARG A 72 -10.75 9.68 -2.53
N PRO A 73 -11.11 9.47 -1.25
CA PRO A 73 -10.30 9.91 -0.13
C PRO A 73 -8.87 9.38 -0.20
N PHE A 74 -7.91 10.25 0.04
CA PHE A 74 -6.48 9.94 0.05
C PHE A 74 -5.77 10.41 1.33
N ALA A 75 -6.52 11.01 2.25
CA ALA A 75 -6.03 11.54 3.53
C ALA A 75 -4.87 12.53 3.34
N ASN A 76 -3.79 12.34 4.11
CA ASN A 76 -2.56 13.14 4.04
C ASN A 76 -1.46 12.52 3.17
N VAL A 77 -1.74 11.42 2.46
CA VAL A 77 -0.75 10.71 1.63
C VAL A 77 -0.89 10.98 0.13
N GLY A 78 -1.81 11.84 -0.26
CA GLY A 78 -1.94 12.37 -1.62
C GLY A 78 -2.50 11.41 -2.68
N GLN A 79 -2.56 10.09 -2.40
CA GLN A 79 -3.06 9.09 -3.33
C GLN A 79 -3.86 7.99 -2.60
N PRO A 80 -5.07 7.60 -3.12
CA PRO A 80 -5.92 6.61 -2.46
C PRO A 80 -5.28 5.23 -2.28
N ASN A 81 -4.42 4.78 -3.22
CA ASN A 81 -3.76 3.48 -3.10
C ASN A 81 -2.66 3.50 -2.02
N ASN A 82 -1.94 4.62 -1.86
CA ASN A 82 -0.97 4.82 -0.78
C ASN A 82 -1.68 4.86 0.58
N PHE A 83 -2.82 5.56 0.67
CA PHE A 83 -3.67 5.58 1.85
C PHE A 83 -4.16 4.17 2.24
N CYS A 84 -4.58 3.37 1.26
CA CYS A 84 -4.95 1.98 1.46
C CYS A 84 -3.78 1.17 2.03
N THR A 85 -2.59 1.30 1.45
CA THR A 85 -1.40 0.57 1.89
C THR A 85 -0.91 1.01 3.26
N LEU A 86 -0.99 2.31 3.59
CA LEU A 86 -0.69 2.78 4.95
C LEU A 86 -1.67 2.17 5.97
N SER A 87 -2.97 2.12 5.65
CA SER A 87 -3.98 1.47 6.51
C SER A 87 -3.70 -0.03 6.68
N PHE A 88 -3.25 -0.71 5.61
CA PHE A 88 -2.81 -2.09 5.65
C PHE A 88 -1.57 -2.30 6.53
N LEU A 89 -0.56 -1.43 6.44
CA LEU A 89 0.61 -1.46 7.33
C LEU A 89 0.20 -1.25 8.79
N GLY A 90 -0.74 -0.33 9.05
CA GLY A 90 -1.34 -0.14 10.37
C GLY A 90 -2.00 -1.43 10.89
N LEU A 91 -2.70 -2.16 10.01
CA LEU A 91 -3.30 -3.47 10.35
C LEU A 91 -2.23 -4.52 10.66
N CYS A 92 -1.14 -4.59 9.91
CA CYS A 92 0.00 -5.46 10.23
C CYS A 92 0.62 -5.10 11.60
N GLY A 93 0.78 -3.81 11.90
CA GLY A 93 1.22 -3.32 13.20
C GLY A 93 0.27 -3.70 14.33
N LEU A 94 -1.04 -3.57 14.11
CA LEU A 94 -2.07 -3.98 15.05
C LEU A 94 -2.02 -5.49 15.33
N LEU A 95 -1.84 -6.32 14.30
CA LEU A 95 -1.70 -7.77 14.43
C LEU A 95 -0.47 -8.14 15.23
N TRP A 96 0.65 -7.50 15.00
CA TRP A 96 1.85 -7.69 15.83
C TRP A 96 1.61 -7.31 17.30
N LEU A 97 1.00 -6.15 17.57
CA LEU A 97 0.68 -5.71 18.94
C LEU A 97 -0.33 -6.65 19.63
N PHE A 98 -1.23 -7.26 18.85
CA PHE A 98 -2.13 -8.32 19.34
C PHE A 98 -1.34 -9.58 19.74
N GLU A 99 -0.39 -10.04 18.92
CA GLU A 99 0.50 -11.17 19.25
C GLU A 99 1.30 -10.90 20.53
N ARG A 100 1.71 -9.65 20.75
CA ARG A 100 2.42 -9.19 21.97
C ARG A 100 1.49 -8.91 23.14
N GLN A 101 0.20 -9.17 23.02
CA GLN A 101 -0.82 -8.94 24.05
C GLN A 101 -0.92 -7.47 24.52
N ARG A 102 -0.45 -6.50 23.71
CA ARG A 102 -0.56 -5.06 23.97
C ARG A 102 -1.95 -4.51 23.64
N VAL A 103 -2.62 -5.10 22.65
CA VAL A 103 -3.98 -4.75 22.23
C VAL A 103 -4.83 -6.02 22.20
N ARG A 104 -6.03 -5.99 22.79
CA ARG A 104 -6.90 -7.18 22.95
C ARG A 104 -8.38 -6.80 22.93
N GLY A 105 -9.23 -7.80 22.81
CA GLY A 105 -10.69 -7.67 22.97
C GLY A 105 -11.31 -6.62 22.05
N ALA A 106 -12.15 -5.78 22.60
CA ALA A 106 -12.86 -4.73 21.84
C ALA A 106 -11.90 -3.71 21.18
N ALA A 107 -10.80 -3.35 21.85
CA ALA A 107 -9.82 -2.41 21.30
C ALA A 107 -9.20 -2.91 19.99
N PHE A 108 -8.91 -4.22 19.90
CA PHE A 108 -8.43 -4.84 18.66
C PHE A 108 -9.44 -4.68 17.53
N TRP A 109 -10.71 -5.05 17.78
CA TRP A 109 -11.75 -5.03 16.75
C TRP A 109 -12.14 -3.61 16.32
N LEU A 110 -12.15 -2.66 17.26
CA LEU A 110 -12.39 -1.24 16.96
C LEU A 110 -11.29 -0.68 16.07
N ALA A 111 -10.02 -0.90 16.44
CA ALA A 111 -8.89 -0.44 15.62
C ALA A 111 -8.87 -1.13 14.25
N ALA A 112 -9.05 -2.46 14.20
CA ALA A 112 -9.13 -3.21 12.96
C ALA A 112 -10.28 -2.72 12.07
N GLY A 113 -11.47 -2.56 12.63
CA GLY A 113 -12.64 -2.04 11.91
C GLY A 113 -12.41 -0.65 11.35
N PHE A 114 -11.75 0.22 12.11
CA PHE A 114 -11.43 1.57 11.67
C PHE A 114 -10.40 1.59 10.53
N LEU A 115 -9.34 0.79 10.62
CA LEU A 115 -8.33 0.66 9.56
C LEU A 115 -8.91 0.05 8.28
N LEU A 116 -9.71 -1.02 8.42
CA LEU A 116 -10.40 -1.65 7.29
C LEU A 116 -11.41 -0.71 6.64
N TRP A 117 -12.06 0.16 7.43
CA TRP A 117 -12.90 1.23 6.89
C TRP A 117 -12.08 2.22 6.03
N GLY A 118 -10.90 2.63 6.48
CA GLY A 118 -9.99 3.45 5.69
C GLY A 118 -9.62 2.78 4.36
N MET A 119 -9.32 1.47 4.38
CA MET A 119 -9.05 0.71 3.17
C MET A 119 -10.29 0.65 2.25
N ALA A 120 -11.48 0.44 2.78
CA ALA A 120 -12.72 0.43 2.01
C ALA A 120 -13.02 1.81 1.40
N MET A 121 -12.85 2.88 2.18
CA MET A 121 -13.02 4.27 1.78
C MET A 121 -12.09 4.69 0.63
N SER A 122 -10.86 4.15 0.59
CA SER A 122 -9.92 4.37 -0.51
C SER A 122 -10.39 3.79 -1.84
N GLN A 123 -11.32 2.83 -1.84
CA GLN A 123 -11.81 2.07 -3.00
C GLN A 123 -10.68 1.47 -3.85
N SER A 124 -9.54 1.16 -3.22
CA SER A 124 -8.39 0.59 -3.89
C SER A 124 -8.60 -0.90 -4.18
N ARG A 125 -8.41 -1.30 -5.45
CA ARG A 125 -8.40 -2.73 -5.84
C ARG A 125 -7.25 -3.48 -5.17
N THR A 126 -6.14 -2.80 -4.91
CA THR A 126 -4.98 -3.35 -4.18
C THR A 126 -5.37 -3.80 -2.79
N GLY A 127 -6.30 -3.09 -2.12
CA GLY A 127 -6.79 -3.45 -0.79
C GLY A 127 -7.43 -4.85 -0.72
N TRP A 128 -8.16 -5.26 -1.76
CA TRP A 128 -8.72 -6.60 -1.85
C TRP A 128 -7.63 -7.68 -1.88
N LEU A 129 -6.58 -7.45 -2.68
CA LEU A 129 -5.45 -8.37 -2.77
C LEU A 129 -4.66 -8.39 -1.46
N GLN A 130 -4.40 -7.22 -0.86
CA GLN A 130 -3.69 -7.11 0.42
C GLN A 130 -4.41 -7.87 1.52
N ILE A 131 -5.73 -7.68 1.69
CA ILE A 131 -6.51 -8.38 2.72
C ILE A 131 -6.64 -9.88 2.38
N GLY A 132 -6.90 -10.23 1.12
CA GLY A 132 -6.94 -11.63 0.69
C GLY A 132 -5.62 -12.35 0.98
N LEU A 133 -4.49 -11.75 0.61
CA LEU A 133 -3.17 -12.29 0.89
C LEU A 133 -2.88 -12.35 2.39
N LEU A 134 -3.25 -11.33 3.19
CA LEU A 134 -3.07 -11.34 4.65
C LEU A 134 -3.81 -12.50 5.30
N VAL A 135 -5.07 -12.73 4.92
CA VAL A 135 -5.89 -13.84 5.45
C VAL A 135 -5.28 -15.17 5.05
N LEU A 136 -5.00 -15.38 3.77
CA LEU A 136 -4.38 -16.63 3.27
C LEU A 136 -3.03 -16.88 3.92
N TRP A 137 -2.19 -15.86 4.04
CA TRP A 137 -0.90 -15.90 4.69
C TRP A 137 -1.01 -16.28 6.16
N GLY A 138 -1.88 -15.58 6.91
CA GLY A 138 -2.12 -15.88 8.31
C GLY A 138 -2.63 -17.30 8.53
N LEU A 139 -3.56 -17.79 7.69
CA LEU A 139 -4.07 -19.17 7.76
C LEU A 139 -2.98 -20.20 7.45
N ALA A 140 -2.17 -19.96 6.41
CA ALA A 140 -1.10 -20.88 5.99
C ALA A 140 0.02 -20.99 7.03
N LEU A 141 0.37 -19.88 7.68
CA LEU A 141 1.43 -19.85 8.68
C LEU A 141 0.94 -20.06 10.11
N HIS A 142 -0.37 -20.14 10.35
CA HIS A 142 -0.97 -20.18 11.69
C HIS A 142 -0.26 -21.17 12.64
N ALA A 143 -0.19 -22.44 12.25
CA ALA A 143 0.44 -23.47 13.07
C ALA A 143 1.96 -23.37 13.08
N ARG A 144 2.55 -23.04 11.90
CA ARG A 144 3.99 -23.03 11.71
C ARG A 144 4.68 -21.87 12.43
N ALA A 145 4.05 -20.69 12.47
CA ALA A 145 4.56 -19.51 13.14
C ALA A 145 4.02 -19.34 14.56
N GLY A 146 3.16 -20.25 15.03
CA GLY A 146 2.56 -20.20 16.37
C GLY A 146 1.74 -18.94 16.60
N LEU A 147 0.95 -18.51 15.60
CA LEU A 147 0.17 -17.28 15.70
C LEU A 147 -0.92 -17.42 16.78
N ARG A 148 -1.05 -16.39 17.62
CA ARG A 148 -2.09 -16.31 18.67
C ARG A 148 -3.45 -15.93 18.11
N ILE A 149 -3.48 -15.12 17.05
CA ILE A 149 -4.74 -14.76 16.40
C ILE A 149 -5.44 -16.02 15.91
N ALA A 150 -6.70 -16.22 16.29
CA ALA A 150 -7.46 -17.40 15.87
C ALA A 150 -7.75 -17.36 14.36
N ARG A 151 -7.85 -18.53 13.73
CA ARG A 151 -8.23 -18.62 12.29
C ARG A 151 -9.57 -17.95 12.01
N ALA A 152 -10.53 -18.09 12.94
CA ALA A 152 -11.81 -17.41 12.82
C ALA A 152 -11.68 -15.87 12.87
N GLN A 153 -10.73 -15.32 13.64
CA GLN A 153 -10.48 -13.89 13.68
C GLN A 153 -9.86 -13.41 12.36
N LEU A 154 -8.93 -14.17 11.74
CA LEU A 154 -8.39 -13.86 10.41
C LEU A 154 -9.49 -13.84 9.35
N LEU A 155 -10.35 -14.84 9.32
CA LEU A 155 -11.52 -14.87 8.43
C LEU A 155 -12.48 -13.72 8.73
N GLY A 156 -12.67 -13.40 10.01
CA GLY A 156 -13.47 -12.27 10.47
C GLY A 156 -12.96 -10.92 9.97
N LEU A 157 -11.64 -10.72 9.89
CA LEU A 157 -11.04 -9.50 9.29
C LEU A 157 -11.38 -9.39 7.80
N GLY A 158 -11.26 -10.50 7.05
CA GLY A 158 -11.64 -10.54 5.63
C GLY A 158 -13.13 -10.28 5.42
N ALA A 159 -13.99 -10.91 6.22
CA ALA A 159 -15.42 -10.72 6.16
C ALA A 159 -15.84 -9.28 6.52
N LEU A 160 -15.20 -8.71 7.55
CA LEU A 160 -15.43 -7.33 7.98
C LEU A 160 -15.04 -6.33 6.86
N PHE A 161 -13.88 -6.54 6.22
CA PHE A 161 -13.47 -5.72 5.08
C PHE A 161 -14.47 -5.81 3.93
N ALA A 162 -14.86 -7.03 3.54
CA ALA A 162 -15.85 -7.25 2.47
C ALA A 162 -17.20 -6.56 2.81
N ALA A 163 -17.67 -6.71 4.05
CA ALA A 163 -18.90 -6.05 4.50
C ALA A 163 -18.78 -4.52 4.40
N GLN A 164 -17.66 -3.94 4.82
CA GLN A 164 -17.44 -2.49 4.75
C GLN A 164 -17.37 -1.97 3.32
N VAL A 165 -16.73 -2.69 2.39
CA VAL A 165 -16.74 -2.33 0.98
C VAL A 165 -18.15 -2.40 0.37
N LEU A 166 -18.94 -3.41 0.74
CA LEU A 166 -20.34 -3.51 0.31
C LEU A 166 -21.23 -2.41 0.93
N LEU A 167 -20.94 -2.02 2.17
CA LEU A 167 -21.67 -0.95 2.87
C LEU A 167 -21.27 0.45 2.41
N TRP A 168 -20.10 0.61 1.80
CA TRP A 168 -19.59 1.92 1.38
C TRP A 168 -20.58 2.70 0.48
N PRO A 169 -21.13 2.12 -0.62
CA PRO A 169 -22.10 2.84 -1.45
C PRO A 169 -23.40 3.17 -0.72
N VAL A 170 -23.78 2.35 0.27
CA VAL A 170 -24.96 2.58 1.09
C VAL A 170 -24.72 3.78 2.03
N ALA A 171 -23.56 3.82 2.67
CA ALA A 171 -23.16 4.93 3.55
C ALA A 171 -23.08 6.24 2.77
N CYS A 172 -22.45 6.25 1.59
CA CYS A 172 -22.38 7.44 0.73
C CYS A 172 -23.78 7.97 0.37
N ARG A 173 -24.69 7.09 -0.04
CA ARG A 173 -26.07 7.46 -0.38
C ARG A 173 -26.85 7.97 0.84
N ALA A 174 -26.75 7.30 1.98
CA ALA A 174 -27.44 7.68 3.19
C ALA A 174 -27.00 9.02 3.74
N LEU A 175 -25.72 9.36 3.57
CA LEU A 175 -25.14 10.63 4.03
C LEU A 175 -25.12 11.71 2.94
N LEU A 176 -25.63 11.42 1.74
CA LEU A 176 -25.60 12.31 0.56
C LEU A 176 -24.17 12.76 0.20
N LEU A 177 -23.20 11.89 0.45
CA LEU A 177 -21.79 12.15 0.19
C LEU A 177 -21.34 11.53 -1.15
N PRO A 178 -20.28 12.08 -1.79
CA PRO A 178 -19.76 11.56 -3.04
C PRO A 178 -19.33 10.09 -2.91
N LEU A 179 -19.65 9.27 -3.91
CA LEU A 179 -19.23 7.88 -3.97
C LEU A 179 -17.70 7.73 -4.17
N GLY A 180 -17.07 8.78 -4.69
CA GLY A 180 -15.61 8.88 -4.76
C GLY A 180 -14.97 8.21 -5.98
N ARG A 181 -15.72 7.54 -6.86
CA ARG A 181 -15.19 6.96 -8.08
C ARG A 181 -15.72 7.69 -9.28
N ALA A 182 -14.89 8.54 -9.88
CA ALA A 182 -15.22 9.20 -11.15
C ALA A 182 -15.18 8.19 -12.31
N VAL A 183 -16.09 8.35 -13.27
CA VAL A 183 -16.16 7.54 -14.50
C VAL A 183 -14.81 7.51 -15.26
N GLY A 184 -13.98 8.56 -15.12
CA GLY A 184 -12.64 8.64 -15.70
C GLY A 184 -11.62 7.62 -15.15
N GLU A 185 -11.80 7.11 -13.92
CA GLU A 185 -10.90 6.09 -13.37
C GLU A 185 -11.19 4.68 -13.89
N GLU A 186 -12.38 4.42 -14.38
CA GLU A 186 -12.66 3.16 -15.12
C GLU A 186 -11.94 3.15 -16.47
N MET A 187 -11.81 4.29 -17.13
CA MET A 187 -11.01 4.45 -18.34
C MET A 187 -9.51 4.21 -18.07
N GLN A 188 -8.97 4.66 -16.95
CA GLN A 188 -7.58 4.36 -16.58
C GLN A 188 -7.30 2.85 -16.42
N ALA A 189 -8.27 2.07 -15.97
CA ALA A 189 -8.12 0.62 -15.93
C ALA A 189 -8.00 -0.01 -17.32
N GLY A 190 -8.66 0.57 -18.34
CA GLY A 190 -8.57 0.15 -19.73
C GLY A 190 -7.24 0.53 -20.41
N VAL A 191 -6.56 1.58 -19.93
CA VAL A 191 -5.29 2.07 -20.49
C VAL A 191 -4.09 1.23 -20.04
N ARG A 192 -4.15 0.55 -18.89
CA ARG A 192 -2.99 -0.20 -18.35
C ARG A 192 -2.48 -1.29 -19.27
N LEU A 193 -3.35 -2.09 -19.87
CA LEU A 193 -2.91 -3.17 -20.73
C LEU A 193 -2.26 -2.68 -22.03
N PRO A 194 -2.81 -1.69 -22.76
CA PRO A 194 -2.11 -1.03 -23.85
C PRO A 194 -0.79 -0.40 -23.42
N TYR A 195 -0.76 0.23 -22.24
CA TYR A 195 0.44 0.86 -21.70
C TYR A 195 1.54 -0.18 -21.38
N TRP A 196 1.22 -1.27 -20.71
CA TRP A 196 2.18 -2.35 -20.45
C TRP A 196 2.72 -2.98 -21.73
N ARG A 197 1.89 -3.11 -22.79
CA ARG A 197 2.35 -3.55 -24.13
C ARG A 197 3.37 -2.58 -24.72
N ALA A 198 3.13 -1.27 -24.59
CA ALA A 198 4.08 -0.26 -25.04
C ALA A 198 5.39 -0.34 -24.23
N MET A 199 5.32 -0.58 -22.93
CA MET A 199 6.52 -0.72 -22.08
C MET A 199 7.32 -1.99 -22.42
N LEU A 200 6.65 -3.09 -22.77
CA LEU A 200 7.32 -4.31 -23.27
C LEU A 200 8.01 -4.05 -24.62
N ASP A 201 7.38 -3.29 -25.53
CA ASP A 201 8.02 -2.87 -26.79
C ASP A 201 9.24 -1.98 -26.52
N ALA A 202 9.14 -1.05 -25.55
CA ALA A 202 10.28 -0.22 -25.15
C ALA A 202 11.44 -1.08 -24.60
N ILE A 203 11.17 -2.05 -23.73
CA ILE A 203 12.19 -3.00 -23.23
C ILE A 203 12.84 -3.76 -24.39
N ALA A 204 12.06 -4.19 -25.39
CA ALA A 204 12.60 -4.91 -26.55
C ALA A 204 13.51 -4.04 -27.42
N ARG A 205 13.33 -2.70 -27.42
CA ARG A 205 14.21 -1.77 -28.17
C ARG A 205 15.53 -1.47 -27.44
N GLU A 206 15.55 -1.49 -26.12
CA GLU A 206 16.74 -1.26 -25.28
C GLU A 206 16.92 -2.38 -24.25
N PRO A 207 17.16 -3.66 -24.72
CA PRO A 207 17.09 -4.80 -23.83
C PRO A 207 18.29 -4.94 -22.90
N LEU A 208 19.46 -4.36 -23.22
CA LEU A 208 20.69 -4.60 -22.46
C LEU A 208 20.88 -3.61 -21.31
N TRP A 209 20.70 -2.33 -21.55
CA TRP A 209 21.01 -1.27 -20.59
C TRP A 209 19.78 -0.55 -20.05
N GLY A 210 18.62 -0.68 -20.74
CA GLY A 210 17.42 0.06 -20.42
C GLY A 210 17.57 1.56 -20.67
N TYR A 211 16.68 2.33 -20.04
CA TYR A 211 16.60 3.78 -20.24
C TYR A 211 17.21 4.59 -19.09
N GLY A 212 17.65 3.95 -18.02
CA GLY A 212 18.13 4.59 -16.78
C GLY A 212 17.05 4.73 -15.71
N TRP A 213 17.50 4.92 -14.47
CA TRP A 213 16.60 5.03 -13.32
C TRP A 213 15.59 6.17 -13.48
N GLN A 214 14.31 5.90 -13.19
CA GLN A 214 13.18 6.83 -13.31
C GLN A 214 12.96 7.41 -14.72
N GLN A 215 13.51 6.78 -15.77
CA GLN A 215 13.38 7.24 -17.16
C GLN A 215 12.28 6.52 -17.95
N VAL A 216 11.19 6.14 -17.26
CA VAL A 216 10.03 5.49 -17.93
C VAL A 216 9.39 6.40 -18.97
N GLY A 217 9.35 7.70 -18.72
CA GLY A 217 8.89 8.69 -19.69
C GLY A 217 9.72 8.70 -20.98
N ALA A 218 11.06 8.58 -20.90
CA ALA A 218 11.93 8.46 -22.08
C ALA A 218 11.61 7.16 -22.86
N ALA A 219 11.39 6.06 -22.15
CA ALA A 219 10.96 4.79 -22.75
C ALA A 219 9.61 4.94 -23.48
N GLN A 220 8.63 5.61 -22.86
CA GLN A 220 7.33 5.89 -23.47
C GLN A 220 7.48 6.74 -24.74
N GLN A 221 8.29 7.80 -24.72
CA GLN A 221 8.54 8.62 -25.89
C GLN A 221 9.15 7.82 -27.04
N ARG A 222 10.04 6.87 -26.76
CA ARG A 222 10.70 6.03 -27.77
C ARG A 222 9.72 5.14 -28.56
N VAL A 223 8.58 4.78 -27.96
CA VAL A 223 7.56 3.93 -28.56
C VAL A 223 6.27 4.67 -28.90
N ALA A 224 6.20 5.98 -28.66
CA ALA A 224 4.97 6.78 -28.78
C ALA A 224 4.31 6.67 -30.16
N LEU A 225 5.08 6.70 -31.25
CA LEU A 225 4.56 6.59 -32.61
C LEU A 225 3.95 5.22 -32.91
N ALA A 226 4.43 4.15 -32.25
CA ALA A 226 3.89 2.80 -32.42
C ALA A 226 2.66 2.56 -31.51
N HIS A 227 2.44 3.38 -30.50
CA HIS A 227 1.37 3.27 -29.51
C HIS A 227 0.57 4.57 -29.34
N PRO A 228 -0.04 5.13 -30.41
CA PRO A 228 -0.68 6.45 -30.38
C PRO A 228 -1.90 6.55 -29.45
N VAL A 229 -2.48 5.39 -29.07
CA VAL A 229 -3.66 5.33 -28.20
C VAL A 229 -3.37 5.78 -26.76
N LEU A 230 -2.10 5.87 -26.38
CA LEU A 230 -1.75 6.16 -24.99
C LEU A 230 -2.01 7.62 -24.57
N GLY A 231 -1.99 8.59 -25.49
CA GLY A 231 -2.40 10.01 -25.29
C GLY A 231 -2.02 10.71 -23.97
N THR A 232 -1.50 9.96 -22.99
CA THR A 232 -1.17 10.39 -21.62
C THR A 232 0.26 10.01 -21.32
N TYR A 233 0.99 10.93 -20.70
CA TYR A 233 2.34 10.69 -20.20
C TYR A 233 2.30 10.07 -18.80
N PHE A 234 3.15 9.06 -18.56
CA PHE A 234 3.30 8.40 -17.28
C PHE A 234 4.76 8.38 -16.85
N ASP A 235 5.02 8.71 -15.60
CA ASP A 235 6.36 8.67 -15.00
C ASP A 235 6.77 7.25 -14.59
N HIS A 236 5.79 6.34 -14.43
CA HIS A 236 6.00 4.96 -13.97
C HIS A 236 5.14 3.99 -14.76
N SER A 237 5.60 2.74 -14.87
CA SER A 237 4.83 1.70 -15.57
C SER A 237 3.66 1.14 -14.73
N HIS A 238 3.53 1.54 -13.47
CA HIS A 238 2.61 0.95 -12.49
C HIS A 238 2.83 -0.56 -12.28
N ASN A 239 4.07 -1.01 -12.49
CA ASN A 239 4.49 -2.39 -12.25
C ASN A 239 6.01 -2.43 -12.00
N LEU A 240 6.39 -2.78 -10.78
CA LEU A 240 7.79 -2.78 -10.36
C LEU A 240 8.70 -3.63 -11.26
N LEU A 241 8.21 -4.78 -11.78
CA LEU A 241 9.03 -5.62 -12.65
C LEU A 241 9.30 -4.91 -13.98
N LEU A 242 8.31 -4.26 -14.58
CA LEU A 242 8.50 -3.50 -15.79
C LEU A 242 9.43 -2.32 -15.56
N ASP A 243 9.28 -1.60 -14.44
CA ASP A 243 10.16 -0.49 -14.10
C ASP A 243 11.61 -0.93 -13.94
N LEU A 244 11.87 -2.04 -13.24
CA LEU A 244 13.22 -2.58 -13.09
C LEU A 244 13.85 -2.95 -14.45
N LEU A 245 13.07 -3.52 -15.37
CA LEU A 245 13.55 -3.87 -16.71
C LEU A 245 13.74 -2.62 -17.60
N LEU A 246 12.85 -1.64 -17.51
CA LEU A 246 12.98 -0.37 -18.23
C LEU A 246 14.20 0.43 -17.78
N TRP A 247 14.43 0.47 -16.46
CA TRP A 247 15.54 1.25 -15.89
C TRP A 247 16.92 0.64 -16.17
N ASN A 248 17.03 -0.71 -16.09
CA ASN A 248 18.31 -1.39 -16.02
C ASN A 248 18.56 -2.39 -17.16
N GLY A 249 17.62 -2.51 -18.10
CA GLY A 249 17.62 -3.58 -19.08
C GLY A 249 17.29 -4.97 -18.49
N ILE A 250 17.18 -5.95 -19.36
CA ILE A 250 16.80 -7.32 -18.98
C ILE A 250 17.86 -7.98 -18.08
N PRO A 251 19.19 -7.87 -18.35
CA PRO A 251 20.18 -8.59 -17.54
C PRO A 251 20.19 -8.12 -16.07
N LEU A 252 20.36 -6.82 -15.84
CA LEU A 252 20.46 -6.29 -14.49
C LEU A 252 19.09 -6.18 -13.81
N GLY A 253 18.07 -5.68 -14.52
CA GLY A 253 16.70 -5.58 -14.00
C GLY A 253 16.12 -6.95 -13.66
N GLY A 254 16.36 -7.95 -14.51
CA GLY A 254 15.97 -9.34 -14.27
C GLY A 254 16.72 -9.95 -13.06
N LEU A 255 18.01 -9.69 -12.93
CA LEU A 255 18.80 -10.16 -11.77
C LEU A 255 18.26 -9.55 -10.46
N ILE A 256 17.96 -8.26 -10.44
CA ILE A 256 17.37 -7.58 -9.27
C ILE A 256 16.01 -8.21 -8.94
N ALA A 257 15.14 -8.38 -9.93
CA ALA A 257 13.81 -8.98 -9.74
C ALA A 257 13.90 -10.41 -9.19
N LEU A 258 14.80 -11.24 -9.74
CA LEU A 258 15.05 -12.61 -9.28
C LEU A 258 15.63 -12.62 -7.86
N ALA A 259 16.55 -11.71 -7.54
CA ALA A 259 17.14 -11.62 -6.20
C ALA A 259 16.07 -11.22 -5.16
N LEU A 260 15.20 -10.25 -5.46
CA LEU A 260 14.08 -9.85 -4.60
C LEU A 260 13.08 -10.99 -4.41
N GLY A 261 12.70 -11.68 -5.49
CA GLY A 261 11.81 -12.83 -5.44
C GLY A 261 12.40 -14.00 -4.64
N TRP A 262 13.66 -14.32 -4.87
CA TRP A 262 14.38 -15.36 -4.12
C TRP A 262 14.49 -15.00 -2.64
N TRP A 263 14.86 -13.75 -2.32
CA TRP A 263 14.93 -13.26 -0.96
C TRP A 263 13.57 -13.44 -0.24
N PHE A 264 12.50 -13.00 -0.88
CA PHE A 264 11.16 -13.10 -0.30
C PHE A 264 10.74 -14.56 -0.06
N VAL A 265 10.93 -15.43 -1.06
CA VAL A 265 10.62 -16.86 -0.95
C VAL A 265 11.48 -17.55 0.11
N ALA A 266 12.78 -17.23 0.20
CA ALA A 266 13.66 -17.77 1.21
C ALA A 266 13.20 -17.42 2.64
N HIS A 267 12.78 -16.16 2.86
CA HIS A 267 12.26 -15.71 4.16
C HIS A 267 10.89 -16.32 4.48
N ILE A 268 10.02 -16.53 3.48
CA ILE A 268 8.78 -17.30 3.65
C ILE A 268 9.09 -18.71 4.13
N ARG A 269 10.03 -19.39 3.49
CA ARG A 269 10.44 -20.77 3.86
C ARG A 269 11.07 -20.83 5.24
N ALA A 270 11.79 -19.80 5.65
CA ALA A 270 12.43 -19.67 6.96
C ALA A 270 11.47 -19.21 8.06
N CYS A 271 10.28 -18.68 7.73
CA CYS A 271 9.34 -18.14 8.70
C CYS A 271 8.87 -19.20 9.71
N ARG A 272 9.11 -18.97 11.01
CA ARG A 272 8.79 -19.89 12.13
C ARG A 272 8.18 -19.19 13.34
N ASP A 273 8.06 -17.86 13.31
CA ASP A 273 7.53 -17.08 14.41
C ASP A 273 6.61 -15.95 13.93
N ALA A 274 5.81 -15.43 14.84
CA ALA A 274 4.84 -14.37 14.56
C ALA A 274 5.51 -13.07 14.08
N ARG A 275 6.74 -12.78 14.53
CA ARG A 275 7.48 -11.60 14.11
C ARG A 275 7.77 -11.65 12.61
N ALA A 276 8.39 -12.75 12.15
CA ALA A 276 8.69 -12.95 10.75
C ALA A 276 7.39 -12.98 9.91
N ALA A 277 6.33 -13.60 10.43
CA ALA A 277 5.06 -13.69 9.74
C ALA A 277 4.45 -12.31 9.44
N TRP A 278 4.37 -11.41 10.44
CA TRP A 278 3.75 -10.10 10.23
C TRP A 278 4.62 -9.11 9.50
N LEU A 279 5.95 -9.17 9.67
CA LEU A 279 6.88 -8.37 8.85
C LEU A 279 6.82 -8.77 7.38
N LEU A 280 6.82 -10.09 7.08
CA LEU A 280 6.68 -10.57 5.70
C LEU A 280 5.31 -10.25 5.11
N ALA A 281 4.24 -10.25 5.92
CA ALA A 281 2.94 -9.77 5.48
C ALA A 281 2.97 -8.30 5.09
N ALA A 282 3.62 -7.45 5.89
CA ALA A 282 3.78 -6.03 5.60
C ALA A 282 4.57 -5.82 4.30
N VAL A 283 5.73 -6.48 4.15
CA VAL A 283 6.54 -6.43 2.93
C VAL A 283 5.74 -6.95 1.73
N GLY A 284 5.05 -8.09 1.87
CA GLY A 284 4.21 -8.67 0.82
C GLY A 284 3.08 -7.72 0.38
N GLY A 285 2.47 -6.99 1.33
CA GLY A 285 1.46 -5.98 1.01
C GLY A 285 2.01 -4.79 0.23
N VAL A 286 3.21 -4.30 0.59
CA VAL A 286 3.90 -3.23 -0.16
C VAL A 286 4.31 -3.73 -1.55
N MET A 287 4.86 -4.95 -1.65
CA MET A 287 5.20 -5.56 -2.95
C MET A 287 3.96 -5.73 -3.84
N THR A 288 2.83 -6.16 -3.26
CA THR A 288 1.54 -6.24 -3.99
C THR A 288 1.14 -4.88 -4.53
N HIS A 289 1.30 -3.81 -3.74
CA HIS A 289 1.05 -2.45 -4.20
C HIS A 289 2.00 -2.08 -5.34
N ALA A 290 3.29 -2.28 -5.19
CA ALA A 290 4.32 -1.94 -6.18
C ALA A 290 4.16 -2.69 -7.52
N MET A 291 3.50 -3.86 -7.51
CA MET A 291 3.17 -4.61 -8.73
C MET A 291 1.94 -4.09 -9.48
N LEU A 292 1.13 -3.25 -8.86
CA LEU A 292 -0.15 -2.77 -9.40
C LEU A 292 -0.22 -1.26 -9.53
N GLU A 293 0.60 -0.55 -8.78
CA GLU A 293 0.68 0.90 -8.71
C GLU A 293 2.09 1.31 -8.29
N TYR A 294 2.35 2.60 -8.32
CA TYR A 294 3.58 3.14 -7.76
C TYR A 294 3.34 3.51 -6.28
N PRO A 295 4.09 2.91 -5.33
CA PRO A 295 3.82 3.10 -3.90
C PRO A 295 4.41 4.38 -3.30
N LEU A 296 5.07 5.22 -4.10
CA LEU A 296 5.75 6.44 -3.63
C LEU A 296 5.37 7.66 -4.45
#